data_0b2e0862c09706da405d6668d87e3859
#
_entry.id   0b2e0862c09706da405d6668d87e3859
#
_cell.length_a   1.000
_cell.length_b   1.000
_cell.length_c   1.000
_cell.angle_alpha   90.00
_cell.angle_beta   90.00
_cell.angle_gamma   90.00
#
_symmetry.space_group_name_H-M   'P 1'
#
loop_
_entity.id
_entity.type
_entity.pdbx_description
1 polymer ?
#
loop_
_entity_poly.entity_id
_entity_poly.type
_entity_poly.pdbx_seq_one_letter_code
_entity_poly.pdbx_strand_id
1 'polypeptide(L)'
;MIQRNYGWKKQVEDHRDFKMRDLRAVKSLVVSLPSAVNLRKWCSEVQDQGQLGSCTANAWAGLLQYNENKYPVVGRKYFNMSRLFIYYNERVIGNTVNEDSGAQIRDGAKAIATYGSCAEYDWFYDESKFTIKPSPACYKVAFPNHIHSYYSLDGINSSKTLTNLKTCIASGQPFVFGFNVYSSFEAQEMADTGIMQMPTSQELKDGPVGGHAVMAVGYDDATQRFLVRNSWGAGWGLKGINGGYFTMPYDFISDHNQASDFWTVVKEI
;
A
#
# COMPACT_ATOMS: atom_id res chain seq x y z
N MET A 1 -1.90 -0.75 24.40
CA MET A 1 -1.60 -0.73 22.94
C MET A 1 -2.27 -1.95 22.33
N ILE A 2 -2.91 -1.81 21.18
CA ILE A 2 -3.46 -2.96 20.43
C ILE A 2 -2.24 -3.65 19.79
N GLN A 3 -2.03 -4.92 20.08
CA GLN A 3 -1.01 -5.72 19.40
C GLN A 3 -1.43 -5.87 17.94
N ARG A 4 -0.55 -5.53 17.00
CA ARG A 4 -0.80 -5.62 15.56
C ARG A 4 -0.10 -6.83 14.99
N ASN A 5 -0.76 -7.55 14.08
CA ASN A 5 -0.11 -8.57 13.28
C ASN A 5 0.43 -7.94 12.00
N TYR A 6 1.70 -8.20 11.74
CA TYR A 6 2.37 -7.74 10.54
C TYR A 6 2.25 -8.80 9.45
N GLY A 7 1.82 -8.39 8.26
CA GLY A 7 1.48 -9.34 7.21
C GLY A 7 2.25 -9.16 5.90
N TRP A 8 3.20 -8.20 5.82
CA TRP A 8 4.01 -8.09 4.63
C TRP A 8 5.11 -9.14 4.61
N LYS A 9 5.14 -9.92 3.52
CA LYS A 9 6.21 -10.85 3.19
C LYS A 9 7.01 -10.29 2.03
N LYS A 10 8.30 -10.05 2.24
CA LYS A 10 9.20 -9.58 1.18
C LYS A 10 9.20 -10.57 0.02
N GLN A 11 8.97 -10.06 -1.18
CA GLN A 11 8.94 -10.88 -2.38
C GLN A 11 10.35 -11.17 -2.91
N VAL A 12 10.50 -12.30 -3.62
CA VAL A 12 11.71 -12.57 -4.39
C VAL A 12 11.65 -11.76 -5.68
N GLU A 13 12.77 -11.19 -6.10
CA GLU A 13 12.87 -10.46 -7.36
C GLU A 13 12.50 -11.35 -8.54
N ASP A 14 11.69 -10.83 -9.47
CA ASP A 14 11.27 -11.52 -10.69
C ASP A 14 11.51 -10.60 -11.89
N HIS A 15 12.37 -11.05 -12.80
CA HIS A 15 12.73 -10.28 -13.99
C HIS A 15 11.56 -10.08 -14.98
N ARG A 16 10.46 -10.81 -14.80
CA ARG A 16 9.23 -10.67 -15.61
C ARG A 16 8.34 -9.52 -15.13
N ASP A 17 8.63 -8.92 -13.98
CA ASP A 17 7.87 -7.79 -13.46
C ASP A 17 7.98 -6.58 -14.40
N PHE A 18 6.84 -6.05 -14.80
CA PHE A 18 6.82 -4.81 -15.56
C PHE A 18 7.33 -3.65 -14.70
N LYS A 19 8.24 -2.86 -15.27
CA LYS A 19 8.80 -1.70 -14.58
C LYS A 19 8.13 -0.42 -15.07
N MET A 20 7.66 0.43 -14.16
CA MET A 20 7.00 1.71 -14.50
C MET A 20 7.92 2.62 -15.33
N ARG A 21 9.24 2.58 -15.11
CA ARG A 21 10.23 3.34 -15.88
C ARG A 21 10.19 3.05 -17.38
N ASP A 22 9.64 1.91 -17.80
CA ASP A 22 9.55 1.50 -19.19
C ASP A 22 8.32 2.11 -19.90
N LEU A 23 7.38 2.72 -19.14
CA LEU A 23 6.23 3.42 -19.68
C LEU A 23 6.66 4.75 -20.32
N ARG A 24 6.31 4.96 -21.59
CA ARG A 24 6.64 6.20 -22.34
C ARG A 24 6.08 7.46 -21.68
N ALA A 25 4.87 7.39 -21.12
CA ALA A 25 4.20 8.50 -20.43
C ALA A 25 5.00 9.00 -19.21
N VAL A 26 5.75 8.13 -18.55
CA VAL A 26 6.56 8.48 -17.36
C VAL A 26 7.88 9.13 -17.75
N LYS A 27 8.46 8.74 -18.89
CA LYS A 27 9.74 9.30 -19.37
C LYS A 27 9.69 10.80 -19.66
N SER A 28 8.53 11.34 -20.02
CA SER A 28 8.34 12.77 -20.29
C SER A 28 8.23 13.63 -19.03
N LEU A 29 7.92 13.03 -17.86
CA LEU A 29 7.75 13.75 -16.60
C LEU A 29 9.06 14.00 -15.84
N VAL A 30 10.16 13.37 -16.24
CA VAL A 30 11.45 13.40 -15.51
C VAL A 30 12.19 14.74 -15.64
N VAL A 31 11.73 15.67 -16.48
CA VAL A 31 12.47 16.91 -16.77
C VAL A 31 12.47 17.90 -15.59
N SER A 32 11.42 17.92 -14.76
CA SER A 32 11.37 18.70 -13.50
C SER A 32 10.27 18.15 -12.61
N LEU A 33 10.64 17.56 -11.47
CA LEU A 33 9.68 17.13 -10.46
C LEU A 33 9.28 18.32 -9.59
N PRO A 34 7.98 18.47 -9.22
CA PRO A 34 7.55 19.41 -8.19
C PRO A 34 8.30 19.15 -6.87
N SER A 35 8.55 20.20 -6.08
CA SER A 35 9.20 20.05 -4.77
C SER A 35 8.30 19.38 -3.72
N ALA A 36 6.99 19.41 -3.91
CA ALA A 36 6.03 18.72 -3.05
C ALA A 36 4.79 18.30 -3.85
N VAL A 37 4.23 17.14 -3.48
CA VAL A 37 2.97 16.61 -4.03
C VAL A 37 2.15 15.98 -2.90
N ASN A 38 0.84 16.19 -2.93
CA ASN A 38 -0.08 15.62 -1.96
C ASN A 38 -1.37 15.12 -2.67
N LEU A 39 -1.53 13.82 -2.71
CA LEU A 39 -2.63 13.15 -3.41
C LEU A 39 -3.83 12.83 -2.51
N ARG A 40 -3.81 13.17 -1.21
CA ARG A 40 -4.83 12.78 -0.22
C ARG A 40 -6.26 13.16 -0.59
N LYS A 41 -6.45 14.24 -1.35
CA LYS A 41 -7.80 14.69 -1.75
C LYS A 41 -8.65 13.62 -2.45
N TRP A 42 -8.00 12.58 -2.99
CA TRP A 42 -8.66 11.46 -3.64
C TRP A 42 -8.69 10.19 -2.80
N CYS A 43 -8.05 10.20 -1.63
CA CYS A 43 -8.07 9.06 -0.73
C CYS A 43 -9.42 8.96 0.01
N SER A 44 -9.87 7.72 0.24
CA SER A 44 -10.96 7.44 1.18
C SER A 44 -10.48 7.61 2.62
N GLU A 45 -11.42 7.56 3.57
CA GLU A 45 -11.10 7.48 5.00
C GLU A 45 -10.17 6.28 5.30
N VAL A 46 -9.24 6.46 6.24
CA VAL A 46 -8.32 5.40 6.65
C VAL A 46 -9.06 4.38 7.50
N GLN A 47 -9.05 3.15 7.04
CA GLN A 47 -9.69 2.03 7.73
C GLN A 47 -8.71 1.36 8.71
N ASP A 48 -9.25 0.58 9.66
CA ASP A 48 -8.45 -0.23 10.59
C ASP A 48 -8.45 -1.70 10.13
N GLN A 49 -7.25 -2.29 10.00
CA GLN A 49 -7.07 -3.71 9.69
C GLN A 49 -7.31 -4.62 10.91
N GLY A 50 -7.42 -4.04 12.10
CA GLY A 50 -7.55 -4.80 13.34
C GLY A 50 -6.32 -5.65 13.64
N GLN A 51 -6.54 -6.91 13.98
CA GLN A 51 -5.49 -7.85 14.37
C GLN A 51 -5.02 -8.77 13.22
N LEU A 52 -5.69 -8.74 12.05
CA LEU A 52 -5.25 -9.55 10.91
C LEU A 52 -3.97 -9.00 10.26
N GLY A 53 -3.10 -9.90 9.83
CA GLY A 53 -1.93 -9.61 8.99
C GLY A 53 -2.29 -9.18 7.55
N SER A 54 -3.36 -8.42 7.37
CA SER A 54 -3.95 -8.05 6.09
C SER A 54 -3.49 -6.68 5.54
N CYS A 55 -2.34 -6.18 5.99
CA CYS A 55 -1.84 -4.87 5.60
C CYS A 55 -1.67 -4.72 4.07
N THR A 56 -1.26 -5.76 3.37
CA THR A 56 -1.14 -5.78 1.90
C THR A 56 -2.47 -5.50 1.23
N ALA A 57 -3.52 -6.21 1.63
CA ALA A 57 -4.88 -6.01 1.12
C ALA A 57 -5.45 -4.63 1.46
N ASN A 58 -5.15 -4.10 2.66
CA ASN A 58 -5.54 -2.74 3.06
C ASN A 58 -4.85 -1.67 2.19
N ALA A 59 -3.56 -1.84 1.90
CA ALA A 59 -2.81 -0.93 1.05
C ALA A 59 -3.35 -0.95 -0.40
N TRP A 60 -3.59 -2.13 -0.97
CA TRP A 60 -4.19 -2.30 -2.29
C TRP A 60 -5.61 -1.73 -2.38
N ALA A 61 -6.48 -2.01 -1.40
CA ALA A 61 -7.82 -1.45 -1.35
C ALA A 61 -7.78 0.08 -1.35
N GLY A 62 -6.87 0.69 -0.58
CA GLY A 62 -6.65 2.13 -0.57
C GLY A 62 -6.25 2.69 -1.93
N LEU A 63 -5.36 2.01 -2.67
CA LEU A 63 -4.92 2.42 -4.01
C LEU A 63 -6.04 2.29 -5.04
N LEU A 64 -6.80 1.20 -5.01
CA LEU A 64 -7.95 1.02 -5.90
C LEU A 64 -9.01 2.10 -5.67
N GLN A 65 -9.34 2.39 -4.41
CA GLN A 65 -10.29 3.45 -4.06
C GLN A 65 -9.81 4.84 -4.49
N TYR A 66 -8.52 5.12 -4.33
CA TYR A 66 -7.93 6.35 -4.84
C TYR A 66 -8.18 6.51 -6.34
N ASN A 67 -7.95 5.45 -7.13
CA ASN A 67 -8.17 5.46 -8.57
C ASN A 67 -9.66 5.65 -8.92
N GLU A 68 -10.57 4.99 -8.23
CA GLU A 68 -12.02 5.17 -8.44
C GLU A 68 -12.47 6.60 -8.10
N ASN A 69 -11.93 7.21 -7.03
CA ASN A 69 -12.27 8.58 -6.65
C ASN A 69 -11.72 9.62 -7.64
N LYS A 70 -10.52 9.38 -8.14
CA LYS A 70 -9.86 10.30 -9.07
C LYS A 70 -10.42 10.21 -10.49
N TYR A 71 -10.81 8.99 -10.90
CA TYR A 71 -11.29 8.68 -12.24
C TYR A 71 -12.64 7.94 -12.15
N PRO A 72 -13.71 8.63 -11.68
CA PRO A 72 -14.99 7.98 -11.47
C PRO A 72 -15.59 7.51 -12.79
N VAL A 73 -16.10 6.28 -12.80
CA VAL A 73 -16.87 5.76 -13.93
C VAL A 73 -18.30 6.29 -13.84
N VAL A 74 -18.77 6.94 -14.91
CA VAL A 74 -20.12 7.51 -14.96
C VAL A 74 -21.17 6.41 -14.73
N GLY A 75 -22.11 6.69 -13.82
CA GLY A 75 -23.17 5.73 -13.46
C GLY A 75 -22.76 4.66 -12.44
N ARG A 76 -21.48 4.60 -12.05
CA ARG A 76 -21.02 3.68 -11.02
C ARG A 76 -21.15 4.30 -9.63
N LYS A 77 -21.77 3.56 -8.71
CA LYS A 77 -21.89 4.00 -7.31
C LYS A 77 -20.52 3.82 -6.61
N TYR A 78 -20.10 4.86 -5.90
CA TYR A 78 -18.93 4.79 -5.03
C TYR A 78 -19.10 3.71 -3.94
N PHE A 79 -18.08 2.92 -3.68
CA PHE A 79 -18.03 1.95 -2.60
C PHE A 79 -16.59 1.69 -2.15
N ASN A 80 -16.43 1.32 -0.89
CA ASN A 80 -15.14 0.84 -0.39
C ASN A 80 -14.84 -0.55 -0.94
N MET A 81 -13.59 -0.80 -1.35
CA MET A 81 -13.13 -2.10 -1.80
C MET A 81 -13.02 -3.08 -0.63
N SER A 82 -13.48 -4.31 -0.83
CA SER A 82 -13.41 -5.34 0.21
C SER A 82 -11.97 -5.79 0.47
N ARG A 83 -11.43 -5.36 1.58
CA ARG A 83 -10.09 -5.72 2.06
C ARG A 83 -9.97 -7.20 2.35
N LEU A 84 -11.02 -7.79 2.93
CA LEU A 84 -11.04 -9.21 3.24
C LEU A 84 -11.14 -10.11 2.00
N PHE A 85 -11.84 -9.65 0.94
CA PHE A 85 -11.86 -10.32 -0.36
C PHE A 85 -10.46 -10.34 -0.97
N ILE A 86 -9.77 -9.19 -0.98
CA ILE A 86 -8.39 -9.10 -1.48
C ILE A 86 -7.48 -10.01 -0.65
N TYR A 87 -7.55 -9.94 0.69
CA TYR A 87 -6.71 -10.72 1.60
C TYR A 87 -6.91 -12.23 1.45
N TYR A 88 -8.14 -12.68 1.24
CA TYR A 88 -8.40 -14.09 0.96
C TYR A 88 -7.69 -14.53 -0.32
N ASN A 89 -7.84 -13.76 -1.41
CA ASN A 89 -7.30 -14.13 -2.72
C ASN A 89 -5.77 -13.99 -2.83
N GLU A 90 -5.14 -13.07 -2.10
CA GLU A 90 -3.67 -13.03 -1.93
C GLU A 90 -3.17 -14.37 -1.36
N ARG A 91 -3.83 -14.88 -0.32
CA ARG A 91 -3.45 -16.14 0.33
C ARG A 91 -3.82 -17.37 -0.49
N VAL A 92 -4.81 -17.29 -1.39
CA VAL A 92 -5.04 -18.33 -2.41
C VAL A 92 -3.80 -18.49 -3.29
N ILE A 93 -3.22 -17.38 -3.77
CA ILE A 93 -2.00 -17.41 -4.59
C ILE A 93 -0.81 -17.93 -3.77
N GLY A 94 -0.68 -17.49 -2.51
CA GLY A 94 0.36 -17.94 -1.59
C GLY A 94 0.15 -19.35 -1.02
N ASN A 95 -1.00 -20.01 -1.33
CA ASN A 95 -1.39 -21.30 -0.77
C ASN A 95 -1.43 -21.35 0.77
N THR A 96 -1.93 -20.27 1.41
CA THR A 96 -1.95 -20.09 2.87
C THR A 96 -3.31 -19.63 3.41
N VAL A 97 -4.42 -20.00 2.76
CA VAL A 97 -5.78 -19.52 3.11
C VAL A 97 -6.24 -19.88 4.52
N ASN A 98 -5.67 -20.92 5.12
CA ASN A 98 -6.04 -21.41 6.44
C ASN A 98 -5.25 -20.72 7.57
N GLU A 99 -4.32 -19.84 7.24
CA GLU A 99 -3.41 -19.18 8.18
C GLU A 99 -3.48 -17.66 8.00
N ASP A 100 -3.36 -16.91 9.09
CA ASP A 100 -3.13 -15.46 9.04
C ASP A 100 -1.65 -15.18 8.74
N SER A 101 -1.22 -15.64 7.57
CA SER A 101 0.18 -15.65 7.19
C SER A 101 0.69 -14.34 6.62
N GLY A 102 -0.18 -13.35 6.40
CA GLY A 102 0.15 -12.22 5.53
C GLY A 102 0.31 -12.63 4.05
N ALA A 103 0.82 -11.71 3.23
CA ALA A 103 0.99 -11.92 1.79
C ALA A 103 2.17 -11.11 1.22
N GLN A 104 2.57 -11.43 -0.01
CA GLN A 104 3.42 -10.58 -0.82
C GLN A 104 2.56 -9.52 -1.52
N ILE A 105 3.08 -8.31 -1.68
CA ILE A 105 2.37 -7.22 -2.39
C ILE A 105 2.08 -7.61 -3.84
N ARG A 106 3.02 -8.31 -4.51
CA ARG A 106 2.81 -8.84 -5.86
C ARG A 106 1.64 -9.82 -5.95
N ASP A 107 1.40 -10.63 -4.93
CA ASP A 107 0.27 -11.57 -4.92
C ASP A 107 -1.06 -10.82 -4.82
N GLY A 108 -1.09 -9.70 -4.09
CA GLY A 108 -2.22 -8.76 -4.10
C GLY A 108 -2.51 -8.21 -5.49
N ALA A 109 -1.48 -7.75 -6.20
CA ALA A 109 -1.62 -7.29 -7.59
C ALA A 109 -2.17 -8.39 -8.50
N LYS A 110 -1.61 -9.61 -8.42
CA LYS A 110 -2.08 -10.78 -9.19
C LYS A 110 -3.52 -11.16 -8.85
N ALA A 111 -3.89 -11.14 -7.56
CA ALA A 111 -5.23 -11.44 -7.11
C ALA A 111 -6.24 -10.44 -7.71
N ILE A 112 -5.94 -9.14 -7.65
CA ILE A 112 -6.80 -8.10 -8.20
C ILE A 112 -6.84 -8.17 -9.74
N ALA A 113 -5.74 -8.47 -10.40
CA ALA A 113 -5.73 -8.66 -11.86
C ALA A 113 -6.57 -9.87 -12.30
N THR A 114 -6.60 -10.92 -11.49
CA THR A 114 -7.33 -12.17 -11.80
C THR A 114 -8.81 -12.09 -11.45
N TYR A 115 -9.13 -11.57 -10.26
CA TYR A 115 -10.48 -11.64 -9.69
C TYR A 115 -11.17 -10.28 -9.56
N GLY A 116 -10.43 -9.18 -9.65
CA GLY A 116 -10.93 -7.86 -9.28
C GLY A 116 -11.06 -7.68 -7.77
N SER A 117 -11.93 -6.75 -7.38
CA SER A 117 -12.34 -6.58 -5.99
C SER A 117 -13.83 -6.23 -5.92
N CYS A 118 -14.58 -6.89 -5.04
CA CYS A 118 -15.97 -6.54 -4.74
C CYS A 118 -16.03 -5.38 -3.73
N ALA A 119 -17.24 -4.86 -3.51
CA ALA A 119 -17.45 -3.86 -2.49
C ALA A 119 -17.37 -4.44 -1.08
N GLU A 120 -17.03 -3.58 -0.11
CA GLU A 120 -16.99 -3.96 1.31
C GLU A 120 -18.37 -4.43 1.80
N TYR A 121 -19.49 -3.94 1.26
CA TYR A 121 -20.83 -4.39 1.62
C TYR A 121 -21.20 -5.76 1.00
N ASP A 122 -20.52 -6.22 -0.04
CA ASP A 122 -20.70 -7.57 -0.61
C ASP A 122 -19.92 -8.64 0.18
N TRP A 123 -18.75 -8.24 0.71
CA TRP A 123 -17.91 -9.09 1.55
C TRP A 123 -17.27 -8.23 2.65
N PHE A 124 -18.00 -8.09 3.75
CA PHE A 124 -17.66 -7.22 4.86
C PHE A 124 -16.38 -7.67 5.57
N TYR A 125 -15.60 -6.70 6.10
CA TYR A 125 -14.39 -6.95 6.86
C TYR A 125 -14.73 -7.46 8.26
N ASP A 126 -14.75 -8.78 8.39
CA ASP A 126 -14.95 -9.52 9.64
C ASP A 126 -13.74 -10.43 9.82
N GLU A 127 -12.89 -10.11 10.80
CA GLU A 127 -11.64 -10.82 11.04
C GLU A 127 -11.84 -12.32 11.25
N SER A 128 -12.97 -12.74 11.81
CA SER A 128 -13.29 -14.16 12.04
C SER A 128 -13.50 -14.96 10.75
N LYS A 129 -13.72 -14.27 9.64
CA LYS A 129 -14.01 -14.88 8.32
C LYS A 129 -12.81 -14.94 7.39
N PHE A 130 -11.61 -14.64 7.87
CA PHE A 130 -10.44 -14.57 6.99
C PHE A 130 -10.12 -15.88 6.26
N THR A 131 -10.50 -17.04 6.80
CA THR A 131 -10.33 -18.36 6.15
C THR A 131 -11.50 -18.74 5.26
N ILE A 132 -12.63 -18.01 5.34
CA ILE A 132 -13.84 -18.35 4.60
C ILE A 132 -13.73 -17.83 3.17
N LYS A 133 -13.94 -18.74 2.19
CA LYS A 133 -13.96 -18.37 0.77
C LYS A 133 -15.15 -17.46 0.47
N PRO A 134 -14.94 -16.28 -0.16
CA PRO A 134 -16.02 -15.45 -0.63
C PRO A 134 -16.99 -16.20 -1.54
N SER A 135 -18.27 -15.81 -1.53
CA SER A 135 -19.28 -16.47 -2.32
C SER A 135 -19.05 -16.29 -3.84
N PRO A 136 -19.57 -17.17 -4.71
CA PRO A 136 -19.51 -16.96 -6.16
C PRO A 136 -20.12 -15.64 -6.62
N ALA A 137 -21.12 -15.12 -5.91
CA ALA A 137 -21.70 -13.81 -6.18
C ALA A 137 -20.67 -12.68 -5.98
N CYS A 138 -19.84 -12.74 -4.91
CA CYS A 138 -18.77 -11.77 -4.69
C CYS A 138 -17.76 -11.75 -5.85
N TYR A 139 -17.36 -12.91 -6.38
CA TYR A 139 -16.45 -12.97 -7.53
C TYR A 139 -17.08 -12.40 -8.80
N LYS A 140 -18.39 -12.65 -9.03
CA LYS A 140 -19.11 -12.11 -10.19
C LYS A 140 -19.13 -10.59 -10.19
N VAL A 141 -19.37 -9.96 -9.02
CA VAL A 141 -19.40 -8.49 -8.91
C VAL A 141 -17.99 -7.88 -8.76
N ALA A 142 -16.99 -8.66 -8.37
CA ALA A 142 -15.61 -8.24 -8.26
C ALA A 142 -14.93 -8.10 -9.63
N PHE A 143 -15.19 -9.02 -10.57
CA PHE A 143 -14.47 -9.11 -11.83
C PHE A 143 -14.45 -7.82 -12.67
N PRO A 144 -15.52 -7.02 -12.77
CA PRO A 144 -15.46 -5.72 -13.47
C PRO A 144 -14.50 -4.69 -12.86
N ASN A 145 -13.97 -4.95 -11.66
CA ASN A 145 -13.05 -4.09 -10.93
C ASN A 145 -11.61 -4.62 -10.95
N HIS A 146 -11.25 -5.45 -11.93
CA HIS A 146 -9.89 -5.94 -12.07
C HIS A 146 -8.95 -4.86 -12.62
N ILE A 147 -7.66 -5.01 -12.35
CA ILE A 147 -6.60 -4.18 -12.93
C ILE A 147 -6.01 -4.91 -14.14
N HIS A 148 -5.75 -4.15 -15.22
CA HIS A 148 -5.16 -4.71 -16.43
C HIS A 148 -3.63 -4.86 -16.32
N SER A 149 -2.99 -3.90 -15.65
CA SER A 149 -1.53 -3.86 -15.52
C SER A 149 -1.10 -3.27 -14.18
N TYR A 150 0.00 -3.79 -13.66
CA TYR A 150 0.65 -3.31 -12.45
C TYR A 150 2.16 -3.26 -12.68
N TYR A 151 2.82 -2.30 -12.05
CA TYR A 151 4.21 -1.95 -12.34
C TYR A 151 5.03 -1.84 -11.07
N SER A 152 6.22 -2.47 -11.08
CA SER A 152 7.22 -2.28 -10.03
C SER A 152 7.94 -0.95 -10.23
N LEU A 153 8.21 -0.28 -9.11
CA LEU A 153 8.97 0.97 -9.04
C LEU A 153 10.39 0.74 -8.52
N ASP A 154 10.71 -0.49 -8.11
CA ASP A 154 12.03 -0.82 -7.59
C ASP A 154 13.13 -0.41 -8.57
N GLY A 155 14.07 0.39 -8.10
CA GLY A 155 15.24 0.83 -8.84
C GLY A 155 16.43 -0.11 -8.64
N ILE A 156 17.48 0.11 -9.43
CA ILE A 156 18.73 -0.65 -9.31
C ILE A 156 19.58 -0.22 -8.10
N ASN A 157 19.26 0.91 -7.48
CA ASN A 157 19.88 1.46 -6.28
C ASN A 157 18.96 2.49 -5.63
N SER A 158 19.29 2.94 -4.42
CA SER A 158 18.50 3.88 -3.62
C SER A 158 18.14 5.18 -4.36
N SER A 159 19.09 5.79 -5.07
CA SER A 159 18.85 7.03 -5.82
C SER A 159 17.84 6.83 -6.96
N LYS A 160 17.93 5.71 -7.68
CA LYS A 160 16.97 5.37 -8.74
C LYS A 160 15.61 5.03 -8.19
N THR A 161 15.56 4.32 -7.07
CA THR A 161 14.32 4.04 -6.34
C THR A 161 13.66 5.35 -5.94
N LEU A 162 14.34 6.24 -5.23
CA LEU A 162 13.79 7.53 -4.80
C LEU A 162 13.23 8.33 -6.00
N THR A 163 13.99 8.39 -7.11
CA THR A 163 13.55 9.07 -8.34
C THR A 163 12.27 8.44 -8.91
N ASN A 164 12.19 7.10 -8.98
CA ASN A 164 11.01 6.39 -9.47
C ASN A 164 9.79 6.67 -8.60
N LEU A 165 9.94 6.60 -7.27
CA LEU A 165 8.88 6.83 -6.29
C LEU A 165 8.32 8.26 -6.39
N LYS A 166 9.20 9.27 -6.42
CA LYS A 166 8.79 10.67 -6.60
C LYS A 166 8.11 10.90 -7.96
N THR A 167 8.64 10.30 -9.03
CA THR A 167 8.04 10.39 -10.36
C THR A 167 6.64 9.78 -10.40
N CYS A 168 6.44 8.64 -9.75
CA CYS A 168 5.13 8.00 -9.63
C CYS A 168 4.11 8.94 -8.94
N ILE A 169 4.46 9.49 -7.78
CA ILE A 169 3.61 10.45 -7.06
C ILE A 169 3.37 11.72 -7.88
N ALA A 170 4.41 12.27 -8.53
CA ALA A 170 4.29 13.46 -9.38
C ALA A 170 3.40 13.25 -10.60
N SER A 171 3.33 12.02 -11.13
CA SER A 171 2.37 11.65 -12.19
C SER A 171 0.93 11.53 -11.68
N GLY A 172 0.72 11.73 -10.39
CA GLY A 172 -0.59 11.64 -9.75
C GLY A 172 -1.02 10.21 -9.43
N GLN A 173 -0.07 9.27 -9.32
CA GLN A 173 -0.33 7.88 -8.97
C GLN A 173 0.29 7.56 -7.59
N PRO A 174 -0.49 7.07 -6.62
CA PRO A 174 0.04 6.50 -5.39
C PRO A 174 0.70 5.16 -5.68
N PHE A 175 1.48 4.67 -4.71
CA PHE A 175 2.05 3.33 -4.78
C PHE A 175 1.96 2.63 -3.42
N VAL A 176 1.89 1.30 -3.47
CA VAL A 176 1.96 0.43 -2.30
C VAL A 176 3.37 -0.10 -2.14
N PHE A 177 3.81 -0.32 -0.91
CA PHE A 177 5.15 -0.85 -0.62
C PHE A 177 5.22 -1.51 0.75
N GLY A 178 6.24 -2.34 0.95
CA GLY A 178 6.54 -2.97 2.22
C GLY A 178 7.75 -2.34 2.91
N PHE A 179 7.77 -2.35 4.24
CA PHE A 179 8.88 -1.85 5.02
C PHE A 179 9.07 -2.62 6.33
N ASN A 180 10.28 -2.60 6.84
CA ASN A 180 10.63 -3.15 8.14
C ASN A 180 10.11 -2.26 9.26
N VAL A 181 9.38 -2.84 10.19
CA VAL A 181 8.89 -2.17 11.39
C VAL A 181 9.88 -2.36 12.53
N TYR A 182 10.28 -1.28 13.16
CA TYR A 182 11.08 -1.25 14.36
C TYR A 182 10.23 -0.86 15.57
N SER A 183 10.73 -1.12 16.78
CA SER A 183 9.99 -0.87 18.04
C SER A 183 9.53 0.59 18.19
N SER A 184 10.31 1.54 17.69
CA SER A 184 9.94 2.98 17.69
C SER A 184 8.69 3.28 16.86
N PHE A 185 8.39 2.48 15.83
CA PHE A 185 7.16 2.65 15.05
C PHE A 185 5.90 2.25 15.83
N GLU A 186 6.03 1.34 16.81
CA GLU A 186 4.94 0.95 17.71
C GLU A 186 4.81 1.86 18.94
N ALA A 187 5.75 2.79 19.14
CA ALA A 187 5.74 3.69 20.28
C ALA A 187 4.52 4.64 20.26
N GLN A 188 4.06 5.04 21.45
CA GLN A 188 2.95 5.99 21.61
C GLN A 188 3.23 7.31 20.89
N GLU A 189 4.48 7.78 20.92
CA GLU A 189 4.88 8.99 20.21
C GLU A 189 4.59 8.92 18.70
N MET A 190 4.90 7.78 18.08
CA MET A 190 4.60 7.56 16.66
C MET A 190 3.09 7.55 16.39
N ALA A 191 2.31 6.93 17.27
CA ALA A 191 0.85 6.92 17.19
C ALA A 191 0.23 8.31 17.39
N ASP A 192 0.89 9.18 18.15
CA ASP A 192 0.41 10.53 18.46
C ASP A 192 0.84 11.58 17.44
N THR A 193 2.04 11.43 16.85
CA THR A 193 2.63 12.44 15.96
C THR A 193 2.60 12.06 14.47
N GLY A 194 2.66 10.78 14.14
CA GLY A 194 2.82 10.30 12.78
C GLY A 194 4.16 10.71 12.14
N ILE A 195 5.19 11.03 12.95
CA ILE A 195 6.50 11.43 12.45
C ILE A 195 7.50 10.29 12.65
N MET A 196 7.60 9.41 11.65
CA MET A 196 8.52 8.29 11.72
C MET A 196 9.97 8.76 11.75
N GLN A 197 10.77 8.22 12.67
CA GLN A 197 12.20 8.47 12.76
C GLN A 197 13.01 7.37 12.04
N MET A 198 14.27 7.63 11.75
CA MET A 198 15.20 6.58 11.36
C MET A 198 15.45 5.63 12.54
N PRO A 199 15.61 4.32 12.29
CA PRO A 199 15.88 3.38 13.37
C PRO A 199 17.21 3.72 14.06
N THR A 200 17.23 3.56 15.37
CA THR A 200 18.43 3.73 16.18
C THR A 200 19.45 2.63 15.91
N SER A 201 20.72 2.84 16.27
CA SER A 201 21.75 1.80 16.16
C SER A 201 21.41 0.56 16.97
N GLN A 202 20.63 0.68 18.05
CA GLN A 202 20.19 -0.47 18.84
C GLN A 202 19.10 -1.24 18.10
N GLU A 203 18.07 -0.57 17.54
CA GLU A 203 17.02 -1.20 16.75
C GLU A 203 17.58 -1.92 15.52
N LEU A 204 18.59 -1.35 14.86
CA LEU A 204 19.28 -2.02 13.75
C LEU A 204 20.01 -3.31 14.17
N LYS A 205 20.53 -3.36 15.40
CA LYS A 205 21.14 -4.58 15.97
C LYS A 205 20.11 -5.62 16.38
N ASP A 206 19.01 -5.18 16.98
CA ASP A 206 17.95 -6.05 17.46
C ASP A 206 17.10 -6.61 16.29
N GLY A 207 17.13 -5.92 15.16
CA GLY A 207 16.34 -6.25 13.96
C GLY A 207 14.91 -5.74 14.01
N PRO A 208 14.17 -5.86 12.90
CA PRO A 208 12.78 -5.44 12.82
C PRO A 208 11.87 -6.38 13.62
N VAL A 209 10.83 -5.84 14.23
CA VAL A 209 9.77 -6.58 14.93
C VAL A 209 8.74 -7.18 13.98
N GLY A 210 8.73 -6.74 12.71
CA GLY A 210 7.86 -7.27 11.66
C GLY A 210 7.97 -6.52 10.35
N GLY A 211 7.13 -6.88 9.40
CA GLY A 211 7.06 -6.25 8.08
C GLY A 211 5.65 -5.76 7.77
N HIS A 212 5.50 -4.48 7.41
CA HIS A 212 4.24 -3.83 7.19
C HIS A 212 4.10 -3.30 5.76
N ALA A 213 2.89 -3.38 5.20
CA ALA A 213 2.57 -2.83 3.87
C ALA A 213 1.65 -1.62 3.99
N VAL A 214 1.95 -0.57 3.23
CA VAL A 214 1.27 0.73 3.28
C VAL A 214 1.20 1.38 1.90
N MET A 215 0.54 2.55 1.80
CA MET A 215 0.41 3.29 0.55
C MET A 215 0.99 4.70 0.68
N ALA A 216 1.99 5.04 -0.15
CA ALA A 216 2.48 6.40 -0.27
C ALA A 216 1.56 7.25 -1.15
N VAL A 217 1.28 8.48 -0.71
CA VAL A 217 0.32 9.40 -1.35
C VAL A 217 0.85 10.82 -1.52
N GLY A 218 2.12 11.06 -1.21
CA GLY A 218 2.72 12.37 -1.36
C GLY A 218 4.19 12.38 -0.97
N TYR A 219 4.85 13.49 -1.23
CA TYR A 219 6.21 13.76 -0.75
C TYR A 219 6.43 15.27 -0.62
N ASP A 220 7.45 15.64 0.15
CA ASP A 220 7.86 17.01 0.35
C ASP A 220 9.40 17.08 0.46
N ASP A 221 10.04 17.78 -0.48
CA ASP A 221 11.49 17.95 -0.54
C ASP A 221 12.03 18.88 0.55
N ALA A 222 11.21 19.81 1.06
CA ALA A 222 11.64 20.69 2.14
C ALA A 222 11.87 19.91 3.44
N THR A 223 11.10 18.85 3.66
CA THR A 223 11.23 17.96 4.84
C THR A 223 11.96 16.65 4.50
N GLN A 224 12.19 16.36 3.21
CA GLN A 224 12.75 15.09 2.70
C GLN A 224 11.97 13.86 3.19
N ARG A 225 10.62 13.94 3.10
CA ARG A 225 9.74 12.88 3.60
C ARG A 225 8.64 12.53 2.61
N PHE A 226 8.27 11.25 2.58
CA PHE A 226 7.01 10.81 1.98
C PHE A 226 5.86 10.92 2.96
N LEU A 227 4.67 11.22 2.44
CA LEU A 227 3.40 11.11 3.14
C LEU A 227 2.81 9.73 2.85
N VAL A 228 2.56 8.96 3.90
CA VAL A 228 2.17 7.56 3.81
C VAL A 228 0.84 7.34 4.52
N ARG A 229 -0.10 6.66 3.84
CA ARG A 229 -1.37 6.20 4.39
C ARG A 229 -1.16 4.86 5.08
N ASN A 230 -1.51 4.78 6.35
CA ASN A 230 -1.51 3.57 7.15
C ASN A 230 -2.90 2.87 7.07
N SER A 231 -3.05 1.76 7.77
CA SER A 231 -4.27 0.95 7.91
C SER A 231 -4.65 0.67 9.37
N TRP A 232 -4.42 1.65 10.25
CA TRP A 232 -4.67 1.55 11.70
C TRP A 232 -5.71 2.55 12.20
N GLY A 233 -6.66 2.91 11.31
CA GLY A 233 -7.73 3.84 11.60
C GLY A 233 -7.28 5.31 11.62
N ALA A 234 -8.26 6.22 11.55
CA ALA A 234 -8.02 7.67 11.51
C ALA A 234 -7.56 8.26 12.84
N GLY A 235 -7.64 7.52 13.95
CA GLY A 235 -7.16 7.95 15.27
C GLY A 235 -5.65 7.88 15.46
N TRP A 236 -4.95 7.15 14.61
CA TRP A 236 -3.51 6.92 14.66
C TRP A 236 -2.73 7.91 13.77
N GLY A 237 -1.51 8.24 14.19
CA GLY A 237 -0.57 9.03 13.39
C GLY A 237 -0.85 10.53 13.39
N LEU A 238 -0.72 11.17 12.22
CA LEU A 238 -1.03 12.58 12.04
C LEU A 238 -2.47 12.89 12.47
N LYS A 239 -2.71 14.10 12.98
CA LYS A 239 -4.00 14.47 13.60
C LYS A 239 -4.92 15.24 12.64
N GLY A 240 -6.20 15.34 13.05
CA GLY A 240 -7.25 16.04 12.32
C GLY A 240 -7.61 15.36 10.99
N ILE A 241 -7.81 16.15 9.94
CA ILE A 241 -8.12 15.64 8.59
C ILE A 241 -7.03 14.74 8.00
N ASN A 242 -5.88 14.67 8.66
CA ASN A 242 -4.73 13.85 8.28
C ASN A 242 -4.65 12.55 9.08
N GLY A 243 -5.64 12.24 9.90
CA GLY A 243 -5.64 11.04 10.74
C GLY A 243 -5.44 9.75 9.96
N GLY A 244 -4.65 8.84 10.51
CA GLY A 244 -4.30 7.57 9.86
C GLY A 244 -3.13 7.64 8.87
N TYR A 245 -2.46 8.80 8.77
CA TYR A 245 -1.25 8.98 7.95
C TYR A 245 -0.02 9.20 8.81
N PHE A 246 1.14 9.02 8.18
CA PHE A 246 2.43 9.34 8.79
C PHE A 246 3.42 9.83 7.73
N THR A 247 4.53 10.37 8.19
CA THR A 247 5.62 10.78 7.32
C THR A 247 6.83 9.88 7.49
N MET A 248 7.45 9.46 6.39
CA MET A 248 8.60 8.55 6.34
C MET A 248 9.79 9.22 5.68
N PRO A 249 11.02 9.20 6.27
CA PRO A 249 12.21 9.80 5.66
C PRO A 249 12.54 9.22 4.30
N TYR A 250 13.09 10.02 3.38
CA TYR A 250 13.60 9.57 2.08
C TYR A 250 14.68 8.49 2.23
N ASP A 251 15.59 8.68 3.19
CA ASP A 251 16.69 7.75 3.43
C ASP A 251 16.17 6.36 3.85
N PHE A 252 15.07 6.32 4.63
CA PHE A 252 14.47 5.05 5.03
C PHE A 252 13.79 4.34 3.84
N ILE A 253 12.91 5.04 3.11
CA ILE A 253 12.12 4.42 2.04
C ILE A 253 12.98 4.02 0.84
N SER A 254 14.11 4.69 0.60
CA SER A 254 15.02 4.38 -0.51
C SER A 254 16.10 3.35 -0.18
N ASP A 255 16.27 2.99 1.10
CA ASP A 255 17.17 1.90 1.51
C ASP A 255 16.48 0.54 1.30
N HIS A 256 16.99 -0.26 0.38
CA HIS A 256 16.45 -1.58 0.03
C HIS A 256 16.54 -2.61 1.18
N ASN A 257 17.32 -2.31 2.23
CA ASN A 257 17.31 -3.10 3.45
C ASN A 257 16.12 -2.77 4.36
N GLN A 258 15.52 -1.58 4.19
CA GLN A 258 14.44 -1.08 5.02
C GLN A 258 13.08 -1.14 4.34
N ALA A 259 13.01 -0.84 3.05
CA ALA A 259 11.78 -0.84 2.28
C ALA A 259 11.98 -1.41 0.87
N SER A 260 10.99 -2.14 0.36
CA SER A 260 11.01 -2.75 -0.96
C SER A 260 9.60 -3.07 -1.45
N ASP A 261 9.52 -3.78 -2.59
CA ASP A 261 8.26 -4.25 -3.15
C ASP A 261 7.32 -3.09 -3.49
N PHE A 262 7.86 -2.08 -4.19
CA PHE A 262 7.11 -0.89 -4.58
C PHE A 262 6.28 -1.17 -5.83
N TRP A 263 4.95 -1.03 -5.72
CA TRP A 263 4.02 -1.33 -6.79
C TRP A 263 2.99 -0.25 -7.00
N THR A 264 2.64 -0.02 -8.24
CA THR A 264 1.53 0.88 -8.62
C THR A 264 0.70 0.30 -9.74
N VAL A 265 -0.48 0.88 -9.93
CA VAL A 265 -1.39 0.61 -11.04
C VAL A 265 -1.55 1.90 -11.83
N VAL A 266 -1.35 1.85 -13.13
CA VAL A 266 -1.69 2.94 -14.03
C VAL A 266 -3.04 2.62 -14.66
N LYS A 267 -4.05 3.46 -14.40
CA LYS A 267 -5.34 3.33 -15.06
C LYS A 267 -5.15 3.79 -16.50
N GLU A 268 -5.27 2.87 -17.44
CA GLU A 268 -5.35 3.21 -18.85
C GLU A 268 -6.67 3.97 -19.06
N ILE A 269 -6.58 5.19 -19.60
CA ILE A 269 -7.71 6.08 -19.89
C ILE A 269 -8.25 5.74 -21.28
#